data_1c15eabe30038c83a8fba72b226049ca
#
_entry.id   1c15eabe30038c83a8fba72b226049ca
#
_cell.length_a   1.000
_cell.length_b   1.000
_cell.length_c   1.000
_cell.angle_alpha   90.00
_cell.angle_beta   90.00
_cell.angle_gamma   90.00
#
_symmetry.space_group_name_H-M   'P 1'
#
loop_
_entity.id
_entity.type
_entity.pdbx_description
1 polymer ?
#
loop_
_entity_poly.entity_id
_entity_poly.type
_entity_poly.pdbx_seq_one_letter_code
_entity_poly.pdbx_strand_id
1 'polypeptide(L)'
;MLWRGSKKKEVNGFVFDIGVSSMQLDNPDRGFSFQKEGSLDMRMDSKGKTAAELIENIQENELADLIYNYGDERNSRRIAKKIVEYRKNNKINTTLELATIVKSCFPSKYYKKHPATKTFQAIRIYLNNEIEELCAGLNNASQYLSKGGRLCIVSFHSIEDRLIKNFFQFGKDNLDLERNLFYKYRNKVIKPNNKEIEINPRSRSAKLRFAIRNEREFSSIKLTELGFELV
;
A
#
# COMPACT_ATOMS: atom_id res chain seq x y z
N MET A 1 19.80 0.31 -7.94
CA MET A 1 21.24 -0.02 -7.90
C MET A 1 21.38 -1.55 -7.97
N LEU A 2 21.65 -2.10 -9.15
CA LEU A 2 21.77 -3.55 -9.37
C LEU A 2 23.14 -4.03 -8.84
N TRP A 3 23.11 -4.82 -7.79
CA TRP A 3 24.26 -5.52 -7.26
C TRP A 3 24.72 -6.58 -8.27
N ARG A 4 25.70 -6.26 -9.12
CA ARG A 4 26.36 -7.23 -10.02
C ARG A 4 27.72 -7.59 -9.44
N GLY A 5 27.90 -8.84 -9.02
CA GLY A 5 29.23 -9.42 -8.82
C GLY A 5 29.31 -10.44 -7.67
N SER A 6 29.66 -11.67 -8.02
CA SER A 6 30.29 -12.75 -7.26
C SER A 6 29.75 -13.12 -5.88
N LYS A 7 29.31 -14.38 -5.74
CA LYS A 7 28.78 -15.06 -4.54
C LYS A 7 27.66 -14.29 -3.86
N LYS A 8 26.43 -14.80 -3.85
CA LYS A 8 25.32 -14.23 -3.11
C LYS A 8 25.76 -13.93 -1.69
N LYS A 9 26.04 -12.65 -1.39
CA LYS A 9 26.32 -12.24 -0.01
C LYS A 9 24.98 -12.21 0.69
N GLU A 10 24.75 -13.16 1.55
CA GLU A 10 23.61 -13.18 2.44
C GLU A 10 23.74 -12.09 3.51
N VAL A 11 22.62 -11.56 3.93
CA VAL A 11 22.54 -10.55 5.00
C VAL A 11 21.71 -11.08 6.18
N ASN A 12 22.03 -10.63 7.38
CA ASN A 12 21.36 -11.12 8.59
C ASN A 12 20.02 -10.44 8.89
N GLY A 13 19.68 -9.39 8.15
CA GLY A 13 18.40 -8.72 8.33
C GLY A 13 18.10 -7.66 7.31
N PHE A 14 16.80 -7.44 7.10
CA PHE A 14 16.22 -6.32 6.37
C PHE A 14 15.22 -5.59 7.24
N VAL A 15 15.19 -4.27 7.11
CA VAL A 15 14.13 -3.41 7.65
C VAL A 15 13.51 -2.64 6.50
N PHE A 16 12.20 -2.79 6.33
CA PHE A 16 11.40 -2.04 5.38
C PHE A 16 10.52 -1.06 6.13
N ASP A 17 10.66 0.22 5.84
CA ASP A 17 9.72 1.28 6.22
C ASP A 17 9.02 1.73 4.95
N ILE A 18 7.78 1.24 4.74
CA ILE A 18 7.07 1.37 3.47
C ILE A 18 6.06 2.51 3.48
N GLY A 19 5.59 2.89 2.31
CA GLY A 19 4.62 3.95 2.11
C GLY A 19 5.25 5.28 1.68
N VAL A 20 4.53 6.37 1.91
CA VAL A 20 4.93 7.72 1.48
C VAL A 20 5.76 8.44 2.53
N SER A 21 6.75 9.20 2.10
CA SER A 21 7.58 10.03 2.97
C SER A 21 6.83 11.26 3.46
N SER A 22 7.30 11.85 4.58
CA SER A 22 6.76 13.12 5.08
C SER A 22 6.89 14.23 4.05
N MET A 23 7.98 14.30 3.30
CA MET A 23 8.18 15.30 2.25
C MET A 23 7.13 15.19 1.13
N GLN A 24 6.73 13.97 0.75
CA GLN A 24 5.68 13.76 -0.24
C GLN A 24 4.31 14.21 0.27
N LEU A 25 4.02 13.99 1.56
CA LEU A 25 2.75 14.41 2.18
C LEU A 25 2.68 15.92 2.43
N ASP A 26 3.80 16.56 2.74
CA ASP A 26 3.86 17.97 3.11
C ASP A 26 3.88 18.91 1.90
N ASN A 27 4.29 18.42 0.73
CA ASN A 27 4.26 19.16 -0.53
C ASN A 27 2.91 18.97 -1.24
N PRO A 28 2.06 20.01 -1.31
CA PRO A 28 0.74 19.92 -1.95
C PRO A 28 0.81 19.54 -3.44
N ASP A 29 1.85 19.99 -4.16
CA ASP A 29 2.01 19.74 -5.59
C ASP A 29 2.28 18.27 -5.92
N ARG A 30 2.66 17.46 -4.92
CA ARG A 30 2.83 16.01 -5.08
C ARG A 30 1.50 15.24 -5.04
N GLY A 31 0.40 15.85 -4.61
CA GLY A 31 -0.95 15.27 -4.67
C GLY A 31 -1.25 14.14 -3.68
N PHE A 32 -0.35 13.80 -2.75
CA PHE A 32 -0.56 12.70 -1.80
C PHE A 32 -1.50 13.05 -0.63
N SER A 33 -1.76 14.34 -0.43
CA SER A 33 -2.61 14.86 0.64
C SER A 33 -3.66 15.81 0.09
N PHE A 34 -4.84 15.81 0.70
CA PHE A 34 -5.92 16.76 0.43
C PHE A 34 -6.18 17.70 1.63
N GLN A 35 -5.22 17.85 2.53
CA GLN A 35 -5.29 18.83 3.62
C GLN A 35 -5.09 20.27 3.12
N LYS A 36 -4.35 20.40 2.04
CA LYS A 36 -4.17 21.64 1.29
C LYS A 36 -4.48 21.35 -0.17
N GLU A 37 -4.91 22.40 -0.89
CA GLU A 37 -5.08 22.29 -2.32
C GLU A 37 -3.73 22.10 -3.00
N GLY A 38 -3.69 21.18 -3.95
CA GLY A 38 -2.50 20.88 -4.73
C GLY A 38 -2.86 20.09 -5.98
N SER A 39 -1.87 19.93 -6.86
CA SER A 39 -2.01 19.13 -8.07
C SER A 39 -2.41 17.68 -7.76
N LEU A 40 -3.28 17.09 -8.55
CA LEU A 40 -3.69 15.70 -8.42
C LEU A 40 -2.69 14.79 -9.16
N ASP A 41 -1.44 14.73 -8.65
CA ASP A 41 -0.33 13.99 -9.25
C ASP A 41 -0.23 12.56 -8.70
N MET A 42 0.12 12.36 -7.45
CA MET A 42 0.31 11.09 -6.70
C MET A 42 1.41 10.16 -7.23
N ARG A 43 2.25 10.53 -8.18
CA ARG A 43 3.36 9.70 -8.67
C ARG A 43 4.53 9.72 -7.68
N MET A 44 5.08 8.58 -7.32
CA MET A 44 6.25 8.51 -6.43
C MET A 44 7.54 8.92 -7.15
N ASP A 45 7.75 8.48 -8.38
CA ASP A 45 8.95 8.71 -9.19
C ASP A 45 8.79 9.85 -10.23
N SER A 46 7.66 10.54 -10.25
CA SER A 46 7.32 11.62 -11.20
C SER A 46 7.27 11.18 -12.67
N LYS A 47 7.19 9.86 -12.95
CA LYS A 47 7.07 9.30 -14.30
C LYS A 47 5.67 8.72 -14.52
N GLY A 48 5.30 8.53 -15.79
CA GLY A 48 4.02 7.95 -16.17
C GLY A 48 2.84 8.91 -15.96
N LYS A 49 1.63 8.34 -15.89
CA LYS A 49 0.38 9.07 -15.76
C LYS A 49 0.20 9.63 -14.36
N THR A 50 -0.34 10.84 -14.26
CA THR A 50 -0.79 11.45 -13.01
C THR A 50 -2.12 10.84 -12.55
N ALA A 51 -2.49 11.08 -11.29
CA ALA A 51 -3.80 10.68 -10.78
C ALA A 51 -4.94 11.42 -11.50
N ALA A 52 -4.73 12.68 -11.91
CA ALA A 52 -5.70 13.42 -12.73
C ALA A 52 -5.93 12.74 -14.08
N GLU A 53 -4.86 12.39 -14.80
CA GLU A 53 -4.96 11.68 -16.09
C GLU A 53 -5.55 10.28 -15.95
N LEU A 54 -5.25 9.56 -14.85
CA LEU A 54 -5.89 8.29 -14.55
C LEU A 54 -7.40 8.45 -14.39
N ILE A 55 -7.84 9.40 -13.55
CA ILE A 55 -9.25 9.66 -13.28
C ILE A 55 -9.99 10.14 -14.54
N GLU A 56 -9.33 10.91 -15.40
CA GLU A 56 -9.90 11.37 -16.65
C GLU A 56 -10.24 10.23 -17.60
N ASN A 57 -9.43 9.16 -17.63
CA ASN A 57 -9.51 8.13 -18.68
C ASN A 57 -10.06 6.78 -18.22
N ILE A 58 -9.97 6.42 -16.93
CA ILE A 58 -10.36 5.11 -16.41
C ILE A 58 -11.87 4.87 -16.56
N GLN A 59 -12.27 3.63 -16.88
CA GLN A 59 -13.68 3.25 -16.96
C GLN A 59 -14.33 3.19 -15.58
N GLU A 60 -15.65 3.44 -15.49
CA GLU A 60 -16.38 3.50 -14.20
C GLU A 60 -16.23 2.20 -13.40
N ASN A 61 -16.35 1.04 -14.05
CA ASN A 61 -16.22 -0.24 -13.37
C ASN A 61 -14.81 -0.49 -12.86
N GLU A 62 -13.79 -0.20 -13.67
CA GLU A 62 -12.39 -0.31 -13.29
C GLU A 62 -12.06 0.61 -12.11
N LEU A 63 -12.53 1.87 -12.14
CA LEU A 63 -12.36 2.80 -11.03
C LEU A 63 -13.04 2.30 -9.74
N ALA A 64 -14.22 1.71 -9.88
CA ALA A 64 -14.93 1.15 -8.73
C ALA A 64 -14.20 -0.05 -8.13
N ASP A 65 -13.68 -0.95 -8.97
CA ASP A 65 -12.90 -2.12 -8.55
C ASP A 65 -11.57 -1.69 -7.91
N LEU A 66 -10.89 -0.71 -8.49
CA LEU A 66 -9.69 -0.10 -7.93
C LEU A 66 -9.95 0.46 -6.53
N ILE A 67 -11.01 1.26 -6.36
CA ILE A 67 -11.36 1.87 -5.05
C ILE A 67 -11.76 0.78 -4.03
N TYR A 68 -12.43 -0.28 -4.47
CA TYR A 68 -12.81 -1.39 -3.60
C TYR A 68 -11.59 -2.20 -3.15
N ASN A 69 -10.78 -2.67 -4.08
CA ASN A 69 -9.68 -3.60 -3.82
C ASN A 69 -8.49 -2.92 -3.09
N TYR A 70 -8.11 -1.70 -3.50
CA TYR A 70 -6.97 -0.97 -2.93
C TYR A 70 -7.35 0.05 -1.86
N GLY A 71 -8.66 0.33 -1.67
CA GLY A 71 -9.15 1.22 -0.62
C GLY A 71 -9.88 0.52 0.53
N ASP A 72 -10.28 -0.75 0.38
CA ASP A 72 -11.26 -1.39 1.27
C ASP A 72 -12.54 -0.53 1.40
N GLU A 73 -12.97 0.18 0.33
CA GLU A 73 -14.09 1.13 0.37
C GLU A 73 -15.38 0.51 -0.19
N ARG A 74 -16.35 0.31 0.68
CA ARG A 74 -17.63 -0.33 0.30
C ARG A 74 -18.51 0.52 -0.61
N ASN A 75 -18.35 1.86 -0.55
CA ASN A 75 -19.11 2.78 -1.40
C ASN A 75 -18.42 3.00 -2.77
N SER A 76 -17.50 2.15 -3.18
CA SER A 76 -16.66 2.31 -4.37
C SER A 76 -17.46 2.56 -5.65
N ARG A 77 -18.55 1.81 -5.88
CA ARG A 77 -19.45 1.98 -7.03
C ARG A 77 -20.07 3.38 -7.09
N ARG A 78 -20.57 3.86 -5.95
CA ARG A 78 -21.16 5.20 -5.84
C ARG A 78 -20.14 6.29 -6.06
N ILE A 79 -18.93 6.12 -5.52
CA ILE A 79 -17.82 7.06 -5.68
C ILE A 79 -17.38 7.13 -7.15
N ALA A 80 -17.13 5.97 -7.77
CA ALA A 80 -16.73 5.88 -9.17
C ALA A 80 -17.76 6.53 -10.09
N LYS A 81 -19.04 6.20 -9.94
CA LYS A 81 -20.14 6.81 -10.69
C LYS A 81 -20.13 8.34 -10.55
N LYS A 82 -19.99 8.86 -9.32
CA LYS A 82 -19.99 10.31 -9.08
C LYS A 82 -18.80 11.03 -9.71
N ILE A 83 -17.61 10.41 -9.68
CA ILE A 83 -16.41 10.92 -10.34
C ILE A 83 -16.61 10.97 -11.85
N VAL A 84 -17.12 9.87 -12.44
CA VAL A 84 -17.35 9.77 -13.89
C VAL A 84 -18.44 10.74 -14.37
N GLU A 85 -19.51 10.92 -13.58
CA GLU A 85 -20.54 11.93 -13.87
C GLU A 85 -19.95 13.35 -13.85
N TYR A 86 -19.14 13.67 -12.84
CA TYR A 86 -18.56 15.01 -12.69
C TYR A 86 -17.59 15.33 -13.83
N ARG A 87 -16.72 14.39 -14.23
CA ARG A 87 -15.71 14.62 -15.27
C ARG A 87 -16.27 14.82 -16.67
N LYS A 88 -17.56 14.50 -16.93
CA LYS A 88 -18.20 14.74 -18.23
C LYS A 88 -18.26 16.24 -18.59
N ASN A 89 -18.37 17.10 -17.57
CA ASN A 89 -18.54 18.54 -17.75
C ASN A 89 -17.43 19.38 -17.10
N ASN A 90 -16.58 18.77 -16.28
CA ASN A 90 -15.57 19.46 -15.48
C ASN A 90 -14.27 18.63 -15.43
N LYS A 91 -13.13 19.30 -15.41
CA LYS A 91 -11.86 18.63 -15.11
C LYS A 91 -11.70 18.44 -13.61
N ILE A 92 -10.98 17.38 -13.21
CA ILE A 92 -10.61 17.09 -11.81
C ILE A 92 -9.08 17.17 -11.75
N ASN A 93 -8.55 18.32 -11.44
CA ASN A 93 -7.10 18.59 -11.49
C ASN A 93 -6.48 18.76 -10.11
N THR A 94 -7.29 19.00 -9.07
CA THR A 94 -6.79 19.27 -7.73
C THR A 94 -7.23 18.22 -6.71
N THR A 95 -6.44 18.10 -5.65
CA THR A 95 -6.73 17.18 -4.55
C THR A 95 -8.04 17.54 -3.83
N LEU A 96 -8.34 18.83 -3.66
CA LEU A 96 -9.58 19.27 -3.01
C LEU A 96 -10.82 19.02 -3.85
N GLU A 97 -10.76 19.18 -5.18
CA GLU A 97 -11.87 18.82 -6.07
C GLU A 97 -12.23 17.33 -5.91
N LEU A 98 -11.26 16.43 -6.04
CA LEU A 98 -11.49 15.01 -5.86
C LEU A 98 -12.02 14.68 -4.45
N ALA A 99 -11.42 15.26 -3.41
CA ALA A 99 -11.86 15.03 -2.03
C ALA A 99 -13.31 15.50 -1.78
N THR A 100 -13.70 16.62 -2.40
CA THR A 100 -15.06 17.17 -2.31
C THR A 100 -16.08 16.28 -3.03
N ILE A 101 -15.75 15.81 -4.25
CA ILE A 101 -16.60 14.87 -4.99
C ILE A 101 -16.82 13.60 -4.17
N VAL A 102 -15.74 13.00 -3.64
CA VAL A 102 -15.84 11.79 -2.82
C VAL A 102 -16.66 12.05 -1.56
N LYS A 103 -16.42 13.16 -0.85
CA LYS A 103 -17.16 13.53 0.36
C LYS A 103 -18.66 13.65 0.09
N SER A 104 -19.07 14.16 -1.06
CA SER A 104 -20.49 14.28 -1.44
C SER A 104 -21.22 12.94 -1.55
N CYS A 105 -20.48 11.83 -1.66
CA CYS A 105 -21.03 10.48 -1.65
C CYS A 105 -21.41 9.97 -0.25
N PHE A 106 -21.15 10.71 0.80
CA PHE A 106 -21.37 10.30 2.19
C PHE A 106 -22.37 11.23 2.89
N PRO A 107 -23.14 10.74 3.89
CA PRO A 107 -23.99 11.61 4.70
C PRO A 107 -23.21 12.74 5.37
N SER A 108 -23.87 13.89 5.55
CA SER A 108 -23.28 15.01 6.30
C SER A 108 -23.24 14.71 7.79
N LYS A 109 -22.15 14.12 8.26
CA LYS A 109 -21.90 13.82 9.68
C LYS A 109 -20.40 13.90 9.98
N TYR A 110 -20.05 13.90 11.26
CA TYR A 110 -18.66 13.79 11.66
C TYR A 110 -18.09 12.40 11.31
N TYR A 111 -16.90 12.39 10.74
CA TYR A 111 -16.13 11.17 10.43
C TYR A 111 -14.78 11.25 11.16
N LYS A 112 -14.43 10.19 11.89
CA LYS A 112 -13.12 10.08 12.56
C LYS A 112 -11.94 10.13 11.55
N LYS A 113 -12.17 9.66 10.34
CA LYS A 113 -11.26 9.78 9.17
C LYS A 113 -12.05 10.39 8.03
N HIS A 114 -11.42 11.27 7.27
CA HIS A 114 -12.08 11.90 6.13
C HIS A 114 -12.53 10.85 5.11
N PRO A 115 -13.75 10.95 4.55
CA PRO A 115 -14.28 9.95 3.61
C PRO A 115 -13.40 9.68 2.38
N ALA A 116 -12.69 10.70 1.88
CA ALA A 116 -11.80 10.56 0.73
C ALA A 116 -10.51 9.77 1.02
N THR A 117 -10.13 9.53 2.28
CA THR A 117 -8.86 8.89 2.64
C THR A 117 -8.63 7.56 1.92
N LYS A 118 -9.65 6.72 1.85
CA LYS A 118 -9.58 5.40 1.21
C LYS A 118 -9.48 5.47 -0.30
N THR A 119 -10.18 6.43 -0.92
CA THR A 119 -10.12 6.67 -2.37
C THR A 119 -8.74 7.17 -2.78
N PHE A 120 -8.17 8.11 -2.03
CA PHE A 120 -6.80 8.60 -2.25
C PHE A 120 -5.77 7.48 -2.10
N GLN A 121 -5.89 6.67 -1.05
CA GLN A 121 -5.04 5.49 -0.86
C GLN A 121 -5.13 4.53 -2.04
N ALA A 122 -6.34 4.23 -2.52
CA ALA A 122 -6.56 3.30 -3.62
C ALA A 122 -5.92 3.76 -4.93
N ILE A 123 -6.14 5.03 -5.29
CA ILE A 123 -5.55 5.65 -6.49
C ILE A 123 -4.02 5.65 -6.40
N ARG A 124 -3.45 5.99 -5.25
CA ARG A 124 -2.02 6.01 -5.00
C ARG A 124 -1.40 4.62 -5.17
N ILE A 125 -1.99 3.61 -4.53
CA ILE A 125 -1.53 2.22 -4.60
C ILE A 125 -1.51 1.74 -6.05
N TYR A 126 -2.58 1.95 -6.78
CA TYR A 126 -2.69 1.54 -8.19
C TYR A 126 -1.68 2.26 -9.07
N LEU A 127 -1.59 3.58 -8.95
CA LEU A 127 -0.74 4.41 -9.80
C LEU A 127 0.75 4.08 -9.65
N ASN A 128 1.16 3.66 -8.46
CA ASN A 128 2.57 3.38 -8.14
C ASN A 128 2.87 1.88 -8.03
N ASN A 129 1.95 0.99 -8.41
CA ASN A 129 2.10 -0.48 -8.31
C ASN A 129 2.59 -0.93 -6.91
N GLU A 130 2.12 -0.27 -5.83
CA GLU A 130 2.70 -0.43 -4.50
C GLU A 130 2.62 -1.87 -3.98
N ILE A 131 1.58 -2.62 -4.34
CA ILE A 131 1.36 -4.00 -3.91
C ILE A 131 2.30 -4.96 -4.62
N GLU A 132 2.49 -4.77 -5.93
CA GLU A 132 3.42 -5.55 -6.75
C GLU A 132 4.87 -5.31 -6.32
N GLU A 133 5.24 -4.05 -6.13
CA GLU A 133 6.57 -3.65 -5.67
C GLU A 133 6.87 -4.19 -4.26
N LEU A 134 5.88 -4.15 -3.35
CA LEU A 134 6.02 -4.73 -2.03
C LEU A 134 6.23 -6.25 -2.11
N CYS A 135 5.43 -6.97 -2.91
CA CYS A 135 5.57 -8.41 -3.11
C CYS A 135 6.95 -8.76 -3.69
N ALA A 136 7.40 -8.03 -4.71
CA ALA A 136 8.72 -8.20 -5.30
C ALA A 136 9.84 -7.92 -4.29
N GLY A 137 9.71 -6.85 -3.51
CA GLY A 137 10.65 -6.50 -2.44
C GLY A 137 10.75 -7.58 -1.36
N LEU A 138 9.62 -8.17 -0.94
CA LEU A 138 9.58 -9.27 0.03
C LEU A 138 10.25 -10.53 -0.50
N ASN A 139 10.00 -10.90 -1.75
CA ASN A 139 10.66 -12.03 -2.40
C ASN A 139 12.18 -11.79 -2.50
N ASN A 140 12.60 -10.64 -2.99
CA ASN A 140 14.01 -10.28 -3.12
C ASN A 140 14.72 -10.30 -1.76
N ALA A 141 14.14 -9.68 -0.73
CA ALA A 141 14.70 -9.71 0.62
C ALA A 141 14.83 -11.15 1.13
N SER A 142 13.80 -11.99 0.94
CA SER A 142 13.81 -13.39 1.38
C SER A 142 14.87 -14.24 0.69
N GLN A 143 15.20 -13.92 -0.57
CA GLN A 143 16.24 -14.61 -1.35
C GLN A 143 17.65 -14.33 -0.83
N TYR A 144 17.90 -13.11 -0.32
CA TYR A 144 19.22 -12.69 0.19
C TYR A 144 19.33 -12.75 1.71
N LEU A 145 18.25 -13.07 2.40
CA LEU A 145 18.24 -13.20 3.85
C LEU A 145 18.86 -14.53 4.25
N SER A 146 19.90 -14.49 5.10
CA SER A 146 20.53 -15.69 5.66
C SER A 146 19.55 -16.50 6.52
N LYS A 147 19.81 -17.78 6.63
CA LYS A 147 19.11 -18.66 7.59
C LYS A 147 19.25 -18.10 9.01
N GLY A 148 18.12 -18.01 9.73
CA GLY A 148 18.05 -17.31 11.03
C GLY A 148 18.00 -15.79 10.95
N GLY A 149 18.14 -15.19 9.75
CA GLY A 149 18.03 -13.76 9.52
C GLY A 149 16.61 -13.22 9.75
N ARG A 150 16.49 -11.93 9.98
CA ARG A 150 15.23 -11.25 10.34
C ARG A 150 14.75 -10.32 9.24
N LEU A 151 13.48 -10.43 8.88
CA LEU A 151 12.79 -9.48 8.02
C LEU A 151 11.77 -8.70 8.85
N CYS A 152 12.00 -7.39 9.01
CA CYS A 152 11.16 -6.47 9.77
C CYS A 152 10.50 -5.47 8.82
N ILE A 153 9.18 -5.26 8.94
CA ILE A 153 8.44 -4.39 8.03
C ILE A 153 7.48 -3.52 8.82
N VAL A 154 7.54 -2.21 8.57
CA VAL A 154 6.58 -1.23 9.07
C VAL A 154 5.64 -0.86 7.93
N SER A 155 4.34 -1.07 8.14
CA SER A 155 3.26 -0.73 7.20
C SER A 155 2.30 0.29 7.82
N PHE A 156 1.56 1.02 6.99
CA PHE A 156 0.68 2.12 7.44
C PHE A 156 -0.80 1.93 7.11
N HIS A 157 -1.15 0.95 6.28
CA HIS A 157 -2.56 0.62 6.00
C HIS A 157 -2.85 -0.89 5.99
N SER A 158 -4.15 -1.21 5.91
CA SER A 158 -4.64 -2.59 6.07
C SER A 158 -4.19 -3.53 4.95
N ILE A 159 -4.05 -3.02 3.75
CA ILE A 159 -3.74 -3.84 2.56
C ILE A 159 -2.28 -4.28 2.59
N GLU A 160 -1.34 -3.34 2.85
CA GLU A 160 0.08 -3.67 3.11
C GLU A 160 0.20 -4.72 4.23
N ASP A 161 -0.44 -4.45 5.37
CA ASP A 161 -0.41 -5.33 6.54
C ASP A 161 -0.95 -6.75 6.23
N ARG A 162 -2.01 -6.84 5.40
CA ARG A 162 -2.59 -8.11 4.94
C ARG A 162 -1.62 -8.86 4.04
N LEU A 163 -0.99 -8.19 3.06
CA LEU A 163 0.00 -8.80 2.18
C LEU A 163 1.20 -9.33 2.98
N ILE A 164 1.79 -8.54 3.86
CA ILE A 164 2.93 -8.92 4.70
C ILE A 164 2.55 -10.12 5.60
N LYS A 165 1.37 -10.09 6.20
CA LYS A 165 0.87 -11.20 7.00
C LYS A 165 0.76 -12.48 6.18
N ASN A 166 0.12 -12.42 5.01
CA ASN A 166 -0.06 -13.57 4.14
C ASN A 166 1.28 -14.11 3.64
N PHE A 167 2.21 -13.23 3.30
CA PHE A 167 3.57 -13.60 2.88
C PHE A 167 4.33 -14.35 3.99
N PHE A 168 4.30 -13.85 5.23
CA PHE A 168 4.97 -14.51 6.36
C PHE A 168 4.30 -15.83 6.79
N GLN A 169 3.02 -15.99 6.49
CA GLN A 169 2.26 -17.20 6.82
C GLN A 169 2.17 -18.18 5.66
N PHE A 170 2.64 -17.81 4.48
CA PHE A 170 2.54 -18.64 3.29
C PHE A 170 3.10 -20.04 3.54
N GLY A 171 2.35 -21.06 3.10
CA GLY A 171 2.73 -22.45 3.27
C GLY A 171 2.56 -23.01 4.70
N LYS A 172 2.01 -22.26 5.69
CA LYS A 172 1.74 -22.80 7.04
C LYS A 172 0.49 -23.68 7.11
N ASP A 173 -0.49 -23.38 6.29
CA ASP A 173 -1.84 -23.93 6.40
C ASP A 173 -2.09 -25.13 5.48
N ASN A 174 -1.17 -26.08 5.33
CA ASN A 174 -1.44 -27.46 4.93
C ASN A 174 -0.94 -28.00 3.56
N LEU A 175 -0.70 -27.25 2.53
CA LEU A 175 -0.40 -27.89 1.22
C LEU A 175 1.00 -27.61 0.70
N ASP A 176 1.71 -26.65 1.27
CA ASP A 176 3.01 -26.21 0.74
C ASP A 176 4.01 -25.87 1.85
N LEU A 177 4.07 -26.74 2.88
CA LEU A 177 4.98 -26.55 4.01
C LEU A 177 6.43 -26.35 3.56
N GLU A 178 6.84 -26.97 2.45
CA GLU A 178 8.18 -26.84 1.89
C GLU A 178 8.49 -25.42 1.41
N ARG A 179 7.48 -24.68 0.96
CA ARG A 179 7.61 -23.29 0.50
C ARG A 179 7.47 -22.26 1.63
N ASN A 180 7.16 -22.68 2.86
CA ASN A 180 7.15 -21.77 4.00
C ASN A 180 8.57 -21.33 4.34
N LEU A 181 8.88 -20.05 4.11
CA LEU A 181 10.22 -19.49 4.28
C LEU A 181 10.53 -19.02 5.70
N PHE A 182 9.52 -18.95 6.58
CA PHE A 182 9.66 -18.36 7.91
C PHE A 182 9.16 -19.30 9.00
N TYR A 183 10.02 -19.69 9.93
CA TYR A 183 9.65 -20.58 11.03
C TYR A 183 9.18 -19.85 12.29
N LYS A 184 9.58 -18.60 12.48
CA LYS A 184 9.19 -17.80 13.63
C LYS A 184 8.54 -16.52 13.16
N TYR A 185 7.25 -16.41 13.43
CA TYR A 185 6.44 -15.28 13.07
C TYR A 185 5.52 -14.93 14.24
N ARG A 186 5.60 -13.69 14.68
CA ARG A 186 4.68 -13.19 15.70
C ARG A 186 3.38 -12.75 15.02
N ASN A 187 2.31 -13.50 15.26
CA ASN A 187 1.01 -13.21 14.64
C ASN A 187 0.44 -11.85 15.08
N LYS A 188 0.68 -11.46 16.35
CA LYS A 188 0.23 -10.16 16.89
C LYS A 188 1.15 -9.05 16.38
N VAL A 189 0.55 -8.10 15.63
CA VAL A 189 1.24 -6.89 15.15
C VAL A 189 1.69 -6.02 16.32
N ILE A 190 2.85 -5.39 16.19
CA ILE A 190 3.34 -4.37 17.13
C ILE A 190 2.86 -3.01 16.62
N LYS A 191 2.23 -2.24 17.50
CA LYS A 191 1.71 -0.91 17.22
C LYS A 191 2.45 0.13 18.07
N PRO A 192 2.50 1.40 17.64
CA PRO A 192 3.04 2.47 18.45
C PRO A 192 2.24 2.64 19.75
N ASN A 193 2.92 3.04 20.80
CA ASN A 193 2.27 3.42 22.06
C ASN A 193 1.77 4.88 22.03
N ASN A 194 1.02 5.29 23.06
CA ASN A 194 0.45 6.64 23.10
C ASN A 194 1.53 7.73 23.10
N LYS A 195 2.65 7.54 23.80
CA LYS A 195 3.75 8.52 23.83
C LYS A 195 4.37 8.73 22.45
N GLU A 196 4.56 7.65 21.69
CA GLU A 196 5.05 7.72 20.32
C GLU A 196 4.07 8.47 19.40
N ILE A 197 2.76 8.20 19.56
CA ILE A 197 1.71 8.88 18.77
C ILE A 197 1.63 10.38 19.12
N GLU A 198 1.83 10.75 20.37
CA GLU A 198 1.88 12.16 20.82
C GLU A 198 3.04 12.91 20.18
N ILE A 199 4.23 12.30 20.15
CA ILE A 199 5.45 12.89 19.54
C ILE A 199 5.33 12.89 18.00
N ASN A 200 4.85 11.80 17.42
CA ASN A 200 4.69 11.63 15.98
C ASN A 200 3.27 11.13 15.64
N PRO A 201 2.30 12.03 15.42
CA PRO A 201 0.92 11.65 15.09
C PRO A 201 0.79 10.80 13.81
N ARG A 202 1.77 10.85 12.91
CA ARG A 202 1.80 10.03 11.69
C ARG A 202 2.04 8.55 11.98
N SER A 203 2.69 8.22 13.11
CA SER A 203 2.92 6.84 13.55
C SER A 203 1.63 6.10 13.93
N ARG A 204 0.52 6.81 14.18
CA ARG A 204 -0.76 6.23 14.65
C ARG A 204 -1.23 5.02 13.85
N SER A 205 -0.95 4.98 12.56
CA SER A 205 -1.36 3.88 11.68
C SER A 205 -0.26 2.83 11.47
N ALA A 206 0.93 3.05 12.00
CA ALA A 206 2.07 2.16 11.85
C ALA A 206 1.82 0.78 12.46
N LYS A 207 2.29 -0.24 11.77
CA LYS A 207 2.20 -1.63 12.18
C LYS A 207 3.52 -2.33 11.85
N LEU A 208 4.25 -2.75 12.88
CA LEU A 208 5.47 -3.52 12.70
C LEU A 208 5.16 -5.02 12.71
N ARG A 209 5.61 -5.71 11.67
CA ARG A 209 5.69 -7.16 11.63
C ARG A 209 7.13 -7.60 11.41
N PHE A 210 7.48 -8.76 11.97
CA PHE A 210 8.77 -9.39 11.69
C PHE A 210 8.63 -10.90 11.61
N ALA A 211 9.55 -11.52 10.87
CA ALA A 211 9.66 -12.96 10.78
C ALA A 211 11.14 -13.38 10.72
N ILE A 212 11.43 -14.64 11.03
CA ILE A 212 12.78 -15.20 11.01
C ILE A 212 12.85 -16.27 9.92
N ARG A 213 13.82 -16.14 9.03
CA ARG A 213 14.09 -17.05 7.93
C ARG A 213 14.42 -18.45 8.44
N ASN A 214 13.82 -19.47 7.84
CA ASN A 214 14.14 -20.88 8.16
C ASN A 214 15.27 -21.43 7.26
N GLU A 215 15.53 -22.72 7.37
CA GLU A 215 16.59 -23.43 6.63
C GLU A 215 16.20 -23.80 5.19
N ARG A 216 14.93 -23.59 4.80
CA ARG A 216 14.42 -24.06 3.50
C ARG A 216 14.96 -23.23 2.35
N GLU A 217 15.06 -23.85 1.19
CA GLU A 217 15.45 -23.17 -0.03
C GLU A 217 14.46 -22.07 -0.41
N PHE A 218 14.97 -21.02 -1.04
CA PHE A 218 14.12 -19.93 -1.49
C PHE A 218 13.25 -20.38 -2.65
N SER A 219 11.96 -20.12 -2.51
CA SER A 219 10.97 -20.26 -3.56
C SER A 219 10.16 -18.96 -3.59
N SER A 220 10.02 -18.36 -4.77
CA SER A 220 9.28 -17.11 -4.92
C SER A 220 7.79 -17.35 -4.76
N ILE A 221 7.10 -16.37 -4.14
CA ILE A 221 5.67 -16.40 -3.87
C ILE A 221 5.00 -15.37 -4.78
N LYS A 222 4.00 -15.79 -5.56
CA LYS A 222 3.25 -14.90 -6.43
C LYS A 222 2.19 -14.13 -5.66
N LEU A 223 1.84 -12.96 -6.14
CA LEU A 223 0.83 -12.09 -5.53
C LEU A 223 -0.55 -12.78 -5.46
N THR A 224 -0.92 -13.52 -6.51
CA THR A 224 -2.17 -14.30 -6.56
C THR A 224 -2.22 -15.40 -5.50
N GLU A 225 -1.09 -16.03 -5.17
CA GLU A 225 -0.99 -17.02 -4.10
C GLU A 225 -1.18 -16.41 -2.70
N LEU A 226 -0.99 -15.10 -2.58
CA LEU A 226 -1.25 -14.33 -1.36
C LEU A 226 -2.70 -13.82 -1.26
N GLY A 227 -3.57 -14.18 -2.24
CA GLY A 227 -4.95 -13.75 -2.28
C GLY A 227 -5.15 -12.31 -2.75
N PHE A 228 -4.26 -11.82 -3.62
CA PHE A 228 -4.38 -10.52 -4.26
C PHE A 228 -4.56 -10.71 -5.76
N GLU A 229 -5.64 -10.15 -6.29
CA GLU A 229 -5.88 -10.02 -7.71
C GLU A 229 -5.53 -8.59 -8.12
N LEU A 230 -4.85 -8.44 -9.25
CA LEU A 230 -4.55 -7.15 -9.84
C LEU A 230 -5.81 -6.63 -10.56
N VAL A 231 -6.06 -5.33 -10.40
CA VAL A 231 -7.15 -4.62 -11.07
C VAL A 231 -6.69 -4.10 -12.41
#